data_6023323db19e3395213d90e07137ef3d
#
_entry.id   6023323db19e3395213d90e07137ef3d
#
_cell.length_a   1.000
_cell.length_b   1.000
_cell.length_c   1.000
_cell.angle_alpha   90.00
_cell.angle_beta   90.00
_cell.angle_gamma   90.00
#
_symmetry.space_group_name_H-M   'P 1'
#
loop_
_entity.id
_entity.type
_entity.pdbx_description
1 polymer ?
#
loop_
_entity_poly.entity_id
_entity_poly.type
_entity_poly.pdbx_seq_one_letter_code
_entity_poly.pdbx_strand_id
1 'polypeptide(L)'
;MFALIDCNNFYCSCERVFQPALEGKPLIVLSNNDGCVIARSNEAKAIGVLMGDVYFKHKDRFRQQGILIRSSNYTLYGDMSHRVMSILSTFAPQAEIYSIDECFLDLSGFAPHGLVDYAHDICRTVKQWTGIPVSVGIGQTKTLAKLANRIAKRNKLARGVYCIDTAAQLEGALQNTAITDIWGIGRRLGKRLNAQGIQTAAGFARLQDGWIRKNMGVTGLRTALELRGTICLSLDTQQQDKQSICVSRSFGKSIDDYDALHDIVSTFATMAAAKLRKGKMVAGGLSVFIRTNAFQQNQPQYSNAQTMGMIPATNSTQEIHKAAQQILKNIYRAGHHYKKAGILLLDLCRAEARPDMLFHTENPRNSKLIESCDVINQKFGVGSIQYGQLKRPRGWYAPQKYRSPHYTTSWADIPLASAQDNFFQPDNRRQHTGNRQDDRRDEGDADTKG
;
A
#
# COMPACT_ATOMS: atom_id res chain seq x y z
N MET A 1 -12.08 -21.38 15.69
CA MET A 1 -11.03 -20.46 16.22
C MET A 1 -10.28 -19.85 15.06
N PHE A 2 -10.01 -18.55 15.12
CA PHE A 2 -9.20 -17.85 14.12
C PHE A 2 -7.88 -17.42 14.72
N ALA A 3 -6.79 -17.56 13.96
CA ALA A 3 -5.52 -16.93 14.26
C ALA A 3 -5.30 -15.76 13.31
N LEU A 4 -4.88 -14.60 13.83
CA LEU A 4 -4.32 -13.51 13.05
C LEU A 4 -2.82 -13.53 13.19
N ILE A 5 -2.12 -13.62 12.08
CA ILE A 5 -0.68 -13.46 11.98
C ILE A 5 -0.39 -12.09 11.37
N ASP A 6 0.46 -11.31 12.02
CA ASP A 6 0.82 -9.95 11.59
C ASP A 6 2.33 -9.78 11.62
N CYS A 7 2.90 -9.33 10.52
CA CYS A 7 4.34 -9.09 10.39
C CYS A 7 4.76 -7.83 11.15
N ASN A 8 5.63 -8.00 12.14
CA ASN A 8 6.04 -6.92 13.02
C ASN A 8 6.84 -5.84 12.26
N ASN A 9 6.34 -4.58 12.27
CA ASN A 9 6.98 -3.45 11.59
C ASN A 9 7.36 -3.76 10.14
N PHE A 10 6.50 -4.40 9.39
CA PHE A 10 6.74 -5.14 8.17
C PHE A 10 7.76 -4.48 7.22
N TYR A 11 7.54 -3.24 6.78
CA TYR A 11 8.45 -2.58 5.84
C TYR A 11 9.85 -2.37 6.42
N CYS A 12 9.95 -2.01 7.71
CA CYS A 12 11.25 -1.91 8.37
C CYS A 12 11.94 -3.27 8.49
N SER A 13 11.17 -4.33 8.75
CA SER A 13 11.69 -5.70 8.82
C SER A 13 12.17 -6.19 7.46
N CYS A 14 11.47 -5.88 6.36
CA CYS A 14 11.93 -6.18 5.00
C CYS A 14 13.29 -5.53 4.69
N GLU A 15 13.47 -4.27 5.08
CA GLU A 15 14.75 -3.57 4.88
C GLU A 15 15.89 -4.21 5.69
N ARG A 16 15.61 -4.65 6.93
CA ARG A 16 16.58 -5.31 7.81
C ARG A 16 17.04 -6.67 7.30
N VAL A 17 16.16 -7.44 6.67
CA VAL A 17 16.52 -8.76 6.10
C VAL A 17 17.72 -8.65 5.17
N PHE A 18 17.77 -7.63 4.33
CA PHE A 18 18.84 -7.42 3.34
C PHE A 18 19.96 -6.50 3.82
N GLN A 19 19.77 -5.84 4.95
CA GLN A 19 20.76 -4.98 5.58
C GLN A 19 20.80 -5.20 7.09
N PRO A 20 21.45 -6.29 7.56
CA PRO A 20 21.52 -6.62 8.99
C PRO A 20 22.09 -5.49 9.86
N ALA A 21 22.94 -4.64 9.29
CA ALA A 21 23.47 -3.45 9.98
C ALA A 21 22.42 -2.44 10.45
N LEU A 22 21.16 -2.57 9.98
CA LEU A 22 20.00 -1.78 10.44
C LEU A 22 19.34 -2.36 11.69
N GLU A 23 19.74 -3.57 12.14
CA GLU A 23 19.16 -4.20 13.32
C GLU A 23 19.51 -3.39 14.58
N GLY A 24 18.55 -3.26 15.49
CA GLY A 24 18.70 -2.46 16.73
C GLY A 24 18.75 -0.94 16.53
N LYS A 25 18.72 -0.43 15.28
CA LYS A 25 18.76 1.00 15.00
C LYS A 25 17.37 1.57 14.73
N PRO A 26 17.12 2.84 15.10
CA PRO A 26 15.86 3.50 14.77
C PRO A 26 15.74 3.67 13.25
N LEU A 27 14.75 3.00 12.66
CA LEU A 27 14.49 2.98 11.22
C LEU A 27 13.06 3.39 10.93
N ILE A 28 12.88 4.23 9.92
CA ILE A 28 11.57 4.60 9.37
C ILE A 28 11.51 4.36 7.87
N VAL A 29 10.33 4.04 7.39
CA VAL A 29 10.03 3.99 5.95
C VAL A 29 9.02 5.07 5.61
N LEU A 30 9.32 5.84 4.56
CA LEU A 30 8.50 6.94 4.08
C LEU A 30 7.53 6.45 2.99
N SER A 31 6.45 7.20 2.82
CA SER A 31 5.48 6.98 1.73
C SER A 31 6.11 7.16 0.35
N ASN A 32 5.40 6.75 -0.70
CA ASN A 32 5.89 6.69 -2.08
C ASN A 32 6.45 8.02 -2.65
N ASN A 33 6.18 9.14 -1.99
CA ASN A 33 6.67 10.49 -2.34
C ASN A 33 7.59 11.09 -1.26
N ASP A 34 8.16 10.25 -0.40
CA ASP A 34 8.94 10.64 0.78
C ASP A 34 8.24 11.68 1.69
N GLY A 35 6.90 11.69 1.68
CA GLY A 35 6.12 12.72 2.37
C GLY A 35 5.91 12.45 3.85
N CYS A 36 5.53 11.23 4.21
CA CYS A 36 5.13 10.86 5.56
C CYS A 36 5.69 9.51 5.98
N VAL A 37 5.85 9.31 7.27
CA VAL A 37 6.24 8.02 7.88
C VAL A 37 5.10 7.02 7.77
N ILE A 38 5.35 5.87 7.11
CA ILE A 38 4.37 4.78 6.93
C ILE A 38 4.76 3.48 7.65
N ALA A 39 6.01 3.36 8.08
CA ALA A 39 6.45 2.29 8.98
C ALA A 39 7.57 2.79 9.89
N ARG A 40 7.67 2.17 11.07
CA ARG A 40 8.64 2.52 12.12
C ARG A 40 9.11 1.26 12.82
N SER A 41 10.41 1.16 13.05
CA SER A 41 10.97 0.14 13.93
C SER A 41 10.59 0.39 15.39
N ASN A 42 10.79 -0.59 16.27
CA ASN A 42 10.49 -0.43 17.69
C ASN A 42 11.36 0.65 18.34
N GLU A 43 12.61 0.76 17.93
CA GLU A 43 13.55 1.79 18.38
C GLU A 43 13.05 3.19 17.95
N ALA A 44 12.56 3.33 16.70
CA ALA A 44 11.97 4.60 16.25
C ALA A 44 10.68 4.97 17.02
N LYS A 45 9.86 3.97 17.39
CA LYS A 45 8.68 4.18 18.24
C LYS A 45 9.07 4.64 19.65
N ALA A 46 10.13 4.04 20.23
CA ALA A 46 10.61 4.36 21.58
C ALA A 46 11.10 5.81 21.70
N ILE A 47 11.69 6.36 20.64
CA ILE A 47 12.15 7.77 20.62
C ILE A 47 11.07 8.74 20.10
N GLY A 48 9.80 8.31 20.05
CA GLY A 48 8.63 9.17 19.84
C GLY A 48 8.32 9.53 18.39
N VAL A 49 8.79 8.76 17.40
CA VAL A 49 8.32 8.94 16.01
C VAL A 49 6.87 8.47 15.90
N LEU A 50 5.99 9.26 15.30
CA LEU A 50 4.58 8.92 15.10
C LEU A 50 4.30 8.42 13.68
N MET A 51 3.29 7.55 13.56
CA MET A 51 2.77 7.15 12.25
C MET A 51 2.11 8.36 11.58
N GLY A 52 2.48 8.64 10.32
CA GLY A 52 2.00 9.80 9.59
C GLY A 52 2.81 11.08 9.82
N ASP A 53 3.86 11.06 10.65
CA ASP A 53 4.76 12.21 10.79
C ASP A 53 5.21 12.70 9.42
N VAL A 54 5.07 14.01 9.18
CA VAL A 54 5.42 14.64 7.92
C VAL A 54 6.94 14.82 7.85
N TYR A 55 7.61 14.09 6.96
CA TYR A 55 9.06 14.00 6.91
C TYR A 55 9.76 15.36 6.85
N PHE A 56 9.34 16.27 5.94
CA PHE A 56 10.02 17.54 5.78
C PHE A 56 9.91 18.45 7.03
N LYS A 57 8.87 18.27 7.87
CA LYS A 57 8.69 19.01 9.13
C LYS A 57 9.60 18.50 10.26
N HIS A 58 9.99 17.23 10.19
CA HIS A 58 10.74 16.55 11.24
C HIS A 58 12.15 16.12 10.83
N LYS A 59 12.58 16.49 9.61
CA LYS A 59 13.85 16.05 9.02
C LYS A 59 15.05 16.31 9.92
N ASP A 60 15.15 17.51 10.49
CA ASP A 60 16.29 17.89 11.33
C ASP A 60 16.27 17.13 12.65
N ARG A 61 15.10 16.98 13.29
CA ARG A 61 14.94 16.13 14.48
C ARG A 61 15.36 14.70 14.18
N PHE A 62 14.91 14.12 13.07
CA PHE A 62 15.24 12.74 12.70
C PHE A 62 16.76 12.57 12.48
N ARG A 63 17.40 13.55 11.86
CA ARG A 63 18.86 13.55 11.66
C ARG A 63 19.61 13.62 13.02
N GLN A 64 19.21 14.52 13.91
CA GLN A 64 19.81 14.66 15.24
C GLN A 64 19.66 13.40 16.09
N GLN A 65 18.52 12.70 15.98
CA GLN A 65 18.24 11.45 16.68
C GLN A 65 18.85 10.21 16.02
N GLY A 66 19.63 10.36 14.96
CA GLY A 66 20.26 9.24 14.26
C GLY A 66 19.27 8.27 13.59
N ILE A 67 18.06 8.74 13.23
CA ILE A 67 17.03 7.91 12.62
C ILE A 67 17.41 7.61 11.18
N LEU A 68 17.49 6.33 10.84
CA LEU A 68 17.73 5.87 9.49
C LEU A 68 16.44 5.92 8.67
N ILE A 69 16.57 6.32 7.42
CA ILE A 69 15.43 6.60 6.55
C ILE A 69 15.50 5.69 5.32
N ARG A 70 14.34 5.13 4.93
CA ARG A 70 14.15 4.45 3.65
C ARG A 70 12.92 5.02 2.96
N SER A 71 12.98 5.16 1.64
CA SER A 71 11.78 5.34 0.80
C SER A 71 11.09 4.00 0.62
N SER A 72 9.76 4.00 0.45
CA SER A 72 9.01 2.76 0.23
C SER A 72 9.49 2.01 -1.01
N ASN A 73 9.82 0.71 -0.84
CA ASN A 73 10.17 -0.22 -1.91
C ASN A 73 9.07 -1.28 -2.04
N TYR A 74 7.92 -0.90 -2.61
CA TYR A 74 6.75 -1.79 -2.68
C TYR A 74 6.99 -3.06 -3.49
N THR A 75 7.96 -3.07 -4.40
CA THR A 75 8.35 -4.27 -5.15
C THR A 75 8.96 -5.29 -4.21
N LEU A 76 9.92 -4.86 -3.38
CA LEU A 76 10.53 -5.71 -2.34
C LEU A 76 9.49 -6.17 -1.32
N TYR A 77 8.65 -5.24 -0.82
CA TYR A 77 7.66 -5.57 0.21
C TYR A 77 6.58 -6.52 -0.30
N GLY A 78 6.18 -6.38 -1.58
CA GLY A 78 5.24 -7.30 -2.22
C GLY A 78 5.79 -8.71 -2.36
N ASP A 79 7.06 -8.87 -2.74
CA ASP A 79 7.71 -10.17 -2.84
C ASP A 79 7.87 -10.83 -1.45
N MET A 80 8.34 -10.06 -0.46
CA MET A 80 8.48 -10.57 0.91
C MET A 80 7.12 -10.95 1.52
N SER A 81 6.07 -10.17 1.25
CA SER A 81 4.70 -10.53 1.62
C SER A 81 4.27 -11.85 1.01
N HIS A 82 4.48 -12.01 -0.31
CA HIS A 82 4.12 -13.24 -1.00
C HIS A 82 4.81 -14.46 -0.38
N ARG A 83 6.09 -14.37 -0.04
CA ARG A 83 6.85 -15.45 0.64
C ARG A 83 6.24 -15.78 2.00
N VAL A 84 5.99 -14.76 2.84
CA VAL A 84 5.38 -14.97 4.15
C VAL A 84 3.98 -15.61 4.01
N MET A 85 3.12 -15.06 3.14
CA MET A 85 1.75 -15.57 2.95
C MET A 85 1.73 -17.00 2.39
N SER A 86 2.66 -17.35 1.50
CA SER A 86 2.82 -18.71 1.00
C SER A 86 3.18 -19.71 2.11
N ILE A 87 4.07 -19.31 3.02
CA ILE A 87 4.40 -20.13 4.21
C ILE A 87 3.18 -20.28 5.12
N LEU A 88 2.50 -19.15 5.43
CA LEU A 88 1.33 -19.17 6.32
C LEU A 88 0.20 -20.05 5.78
N SER A 89 0.02 -20.09 4.47
CA SER A 89 -0.99 -20.93 3.82
C SER A 89 -0.75 -22.45 4.00
N THR A 90 0.45 -22.86 4.45
CA THR A 90 0.73 -24.28 4.75
C THR A 90 0.30 -24.69 6.18
N PHE A 91 -0.01 -23.74 7.04
CA PHE A 91 -0.33 -24.00 8.45
C PHE A 91 -1.82 -24.21 8.72
N ALA A 92 -2.70 -23.96 7.77
CA ALA A 92 -4.15 -24.23 7.93
C ALA A 92 -4.79 -24.53 6.58
N PRO A 93 -5.87 -25.32 6.57
CA PRO A 93 -6.62 -25.62 5.34
C PRO A 93 -7.23 -24.37 4.68
N GLN A 94 -7.56 -23.36 5.47
CA GLN A 94 -8.11 -22.09 5.00
C GLN A 94 -7.30 -20.92 5.54
N ALA A 95 -6.90 -20.06 4.62
CA ALA A 95 -6.16 -18.84 4.90
C ALA A 95 -6.76 -17.66 4.13
N GLU A 96 -6.89 -16.51 4.78
CA GLU A 96 -7.28 -15.25 4.16
C GLU A 96 -6.11 -14.28 4.24
N ILE A 97 -5.55 -13.90 3.10
CA ILE A 97 -4.57 -12.83 3.00
C ILE A 97 -5.32 -11.49 3.12
N TYR A 98 -5.36 -10.97 4.34
CA TYR A 98 -6.13 -9.76 4.67
C TYR A 98 -5.44 -8.47 4.22
N SER A 99 -4.13 -8.42 4.33
CA SER A 99 -3.31 -7.27 3.88
C SER A 99 -1.93 -7.73 3.40
N ILE A 100 -1.05 -6.78 3.11
CA ILE A 100 0.35 -7.06 2.74
C ILE A 100 1.15 -7.67 3.90
N ASP A 101 0.69 -7.53 5.14
CA ASP A 101 1.39 -7.93 6.36
C ASP A 101 0.52 -8.72 7.34
N GLU A 102 -0.76 -8.95 7.05
CA GLU A 102 -1.70 -9.67 7.90
C GLU A 102 -2.36 -10.85 7.17
N CYS A 103 -2.45 -11.99 7.84
CA CYS A 103 -3.14 -13.19 7.37
C CYS A 103 -3.99 -13.79 8.49
N PHE A 104 -5.23 -14.15 8.18
CA PHE A 104 -6.06 -14.98 9.05
C PHE A 104 -5.96 -16.45 8.64
N LEU A 105 -5.85 -17.32 9.64
CA LEU A 105 -5.94 -18.77 9.49
C LEU A 105 -7.16 -19.30 10.23
N ASP A 106 -7.86 -20.26 9.65
CA ASP A 106 -8.88 -21.01 10.36
C ASP A 106 -8.22 -22.20 11.09
N LEU A 107 -8.24 -22.13 12.40
CA LEU A 107 -7.76 -23.18 13.29
C LEU A 107 -8.92 -24.03 13.87
N SER A 108 -10.11 -23.98 13.24
CA SER A 108 -11.21 -24.86 13.61
C SER A 108 -10.81 -26.33 13.34
N GLY A 109 -11.03 -27.21 14.30
CA GLY A 109 -10.61 -28.61 14.23
C GLY A 109 -9.18 -28.89 14.73
N PHE A 110 -8.39 -27.86 15.04
CA PHE A 110 -7.15 -28.05 15.80
C PHE A 110 -7.49 -28.26 17.29
N ALA A 111 -6.74 -29.15 17.97
CA ALA A 111 -6.96 -29.38 19.39
C ALA A 111 -6.75 -28.08 20.19
N PRO A 112 -7.67 -27.69 21.09
CA PRO A 112 -7.54 -26.47 21.86
C PRO A 112 -6.24 -26.43 22.69
N HIS A 113 -5.83 -27.60 23.19
CA HIS A 113 -4.55 -27.76 23.89
C HIS A 113 -3.41 -27.81 22.87
N GLY A 114 -2.51 -26.82 22.92
CA GLY A 114 -1.37 -26.73 22.01
C GLY A 114 -1.45 -25.61 20.96
N LEU A 115 -2.55 -24.83 20.88
CA LEU A 115 -2.67 -23.71 19.93
C LEU A 115 -1.59 -22.66 20.16
N VAL A 116 -1.17 -22.43 21.39
CA VAL A 116 -0.11 -21.48 21.73
C VAL A 116 1.23 -21.99 21.22
N ASP A 117 1.57 -23.26 21.41
CA ASP A 117 2.80 -23.88 20.92
C ASP A 117 2.82 -23.89 19.40
N TYR A 118 1.69 -24.24 18.78
CA TYR A 118 1.52 -24.19 17.33
C TYR A 118 1.75 -22.76 16.78
N ALA A 119 1.24 -21.74 17.46
CA ALA A 119 1.45 -20.35 17.07
C ALA A 119 2.93 -19.93 17.25
N HIS A 120 3.62 -20.45 18.26
CA HIS A 120 5.08 -20.25 18.38
C HIS A 120 5.85 -20.94 17.24
N ASP A 121 5.40 -22.11 16.77
CA ASP A 121 5.98 -22.78 15.61
C ASP A 121 5.78 -21.96 14.34
N ILE A 122 4.61 -21.37 14.13
CA ILE A 122 4.36 -20.41 13.04
C ILE A 122 5.37 -19.25 13.12
N CYS A 123 5.48 -18.61 14.29
CA CYS A 123 6.43 -17.50 14.49
C CYS A 123 7.86 -17.90 14.17
N ARG A 124 8.30 -19.06 14.65
CA ARG A 124 9.66 -19.59 14.42
C ARG A 124 9.91 -19.86 12.96
N THR A 125 9.02 -20.59 12.29
CA THR A 125 9.14 -20.97 10.88
C THR A 125 9.18 -19.75 9.96
N VAL A 126 8.25 -18.80 10.11
CA VAL A 126 8.25 -17.58 9.31
C VAL A 126 9.53 -16.79 9.52
N LYS A 127 9.97 -16.61 10.77
CA LYS A 127 11.22 -15.90 11.07
C LYS A 127 12.43 -16.61 10.49
N GLN A 128 12.51 -17.93 10.60
CA GLN A 128 13.64 -18.73 10.10
C GLN A 128 13.72 -18.68 8.57
N TRP A 129 12.60 -18.79 7.86
CA TRP A 129 12.59 -18.90 6.40
C TRP A 129 12.61 -17.56 5.67
N THR A 130 12.13 -16.48 6.31
CA THR A 130 12.03 -15.16 5.66
C THR A 130 12.83 -14.06 6.35
N GLY A 131 13.28 -14.27 7.57
CA GLY A 131 13.85 -13.21 8.41
C GLY A 131 12.81 -12.26 9.01
N ILE A 132 11.52 -12.36 8.65
CA ILE A 132 10.46 -11.46 9.11
C ILE A 132 9.90 -11.94 10.44
N PRO A 133 9.95 -11.15 11.52
CA PRO A 133 9.29 -11.48 12.78
C PRO A 133 7.79 -11.26 12.67
N VAL A 134 7.01 -12.21 13.19
CA VAL A 134 5.55 -12.13 13.24
C VAL A 134 5.01 -12.24 14.65
N SER A 135 3.79 -11.78 14.87
CA SER A 135 3.03 -11.99 16.09
C SER A 135 1.72 -12.67 15.75
N VAL A 136 1.26 -13.55 16.65
CA VAL A 136 0.04 -14.34 16.47
C VAL A 136 -0.96 -14.04 17.57
N GLY A 137 -2.18 -13.71 17.20
CA GLY A 137 -3.31 -13.58 18.11
C GLY A 137 -4.39 -14.59 17.76
N ILE A 138 -4.85 -15.38 18.75
CA ILE A 138 -5.86 -16.42 18.56
C ILE A 138 -7.12 -16.03 19.33
N GLY A 139 -8.28 -16.21 18.70
CA GLY A 139 -9.58 -15.95 19.30
C GLY A 139 -10.72 -16.63 18.57
N GLN A 140 -11.88 -16.69 19.19
CA GLN A 140 -13.06 -17.33 18.65
C GLN A 140 -13.59 -16.61 17.39
N THR A 141 -13.36 -15.31 17.28
CA THR A 141 -13.77 -14.48 16.15
C THR A 141 -12.58 -13.71 15.56
N LYS A 142 -12.71 -13.19 14.34
CA LYS A 142 -11.66 -12.37 13.71
C LYS A 142 -11.33 -11.12 14.52
N THR A 143 -12.34 -10.49 15.12
CA THR A 143 -12.15 -9.31 15.98
C THR A 143 -11.38 -9.67 17.25
N LEU A 144 -11.67 -10.80 17.88
CA LEU A 144 -10.94 -11.29 19.04
C LEU A 144 -9.50 -11.71 18.69
N ALA A 145 -9.29 -12.33 17.53
CA ALA A 145 -7.96 -12.67 17.04
C ALA A 145 -7.10 -11.39 16.84
N LYS A 146 -7.68 -10.29 16.30
CA LYS A 146 -7.00 -8.99 16.20
C LYS A 146 -6.71 -8.38 17.58
N LEU A 147 -7.63 -8.50 18.51
CA LEU A 147 -7.42 -8.05 19.88
C LEU A 147 -6.28 -8.82 20.55
N ALA A 148 -6.28 -10.15 20.43
CA ALA A 148 -5.23 -11.02 20.94
C ALA A 148 -3.85 -10.68 20.34
N ASN A 149 -3.78 -10.45 19.01
CA ASN A 149 -2.54 -10.05 18.34
C ASN A 149 -1.99 -8.70 18.88
N ARG A 150 -2.89 -7.75 19.15
CA ARG A 150 -2.49 -6.48 19.77
C ARG A 150 -1.90 -6.68 21.18
N ILE A 151 -2.48 -7.57 21.98
CA ILE A 151 -1.97 -7.93 23.30
C ILE A 151 -0.61 -8.63 23.16
N ALA A 152 -0.48 -9.59 22.24
CA ALA A 152 0.77 -10.29 21.95
C ALA A 152 1.93 -9.34 21.63
N LYS A 153 1.65 -8.25 20.89
CA LYS A 153 2.66 -7.22 20.54
C LYS A 153 3.07 -6.32 21.69
N ARG A 154 2.18 -6.10 22.66
CA ARG A 154 2.43 -5.20 23.80
C ARG A 154 3.02 -5.92 25.01
N ASN A 155 2.65 -7.16 25.22
CA ASN A 155 3.08 -7.98 26.34
C ASN A 155 4.35 -8.75 25.99
N LYS A 156 5.50 -8.33 26.54
CA LYS A 156 6.78 -9.02 26.33
C LYS A 156 6.78 -10.47 26.83
N LEU A 157 6.01 -10.77 27.88
CA LEU A 157 5.88 -12.13 28.42
C LEU A 157 5.13 -13.07 27.47
N ALA A 158 4.29 -12.53 26.61
CA ALA A 158 3.56 -13.30 25.59
C ALA A 158 4.47 -13.79 24.44
N ARG A 159 5.72 -13.34 24.36
CA ARG A 159 6.71 -13.73 23.32
C ARG A 159 6.14 -13.69 21.89
N GLY A 160 5.23 -12.73 21.62
CA GLY A 160 4.60 -12.55 20.31
C GLY A 160 3.38 -13.41 20.04
N VAL A 161 2.92 -14.22 21.00
CA VAL A 161 1.71 -15.06 20.88
C VAL A 161 0.74 -14.79 22.02
N TYR A 162 -0.54 -14.66 21.73
CA TYR A 162 -1.59 -14.58 22.75
C TYR A 162 -2.86 -15.26 22.27
N CYS A 163 -3.46 -16.08 23.14
CA CYS A 163 -4.73 -16.78 22.91
C CYS A 163 -5.81 -16.26 23.85
N ILE A 164 -7.01 -16.01 23.31
CA ILE A 164 -8.22 -15.73 24.08
C ILE A 164 -9.13 -16.96 23.92
N ASP A 165 -9.02 -17.92 24.83
CA ASP A 165 -9.75 -19.20 24.81
C ASP A 165 -10.61 -19.42 26.05
N THR A 166 -10.41 -18.64 27.13
CA THR A 166 -11.21 -18.72 28.35
C THR A 166 -12.02 -17.45 28.59
N ALA A 167 -13.14 -17.57 29.32
CA ALA A 167 -13.97 -16.43 29.70
C ALA A 167 -13.19 -15.36 30.50
N ALA A 168 -12.28 -15.79 31.38
CA ALA A 168 -11.46 -14.89 32.17
C ALA A 168 -10.48 -14.09 31.31
N GLN A 169 -9.85 -14.73 30.33
CA GLN A 169 -8.96 -14.03 29.37
C GLN A 169 -9.77 -13.07 28.48
N LEU A 170 -10.95 -13.45 28.04
CA LEU A 170 -11.85 -12.59 27.25
C LEU A 170 -12.22 -11.34 28.05
N GLU A 171 -12.74 -11.51 29.27
CA GLU A 171 -13.12 -10.38 30.12
C GLU A 171 -11.90 -9.45 30.41
N GLY A 172 -10.76 -10.04 30.77
CA GLY A 172 -9.53 -9.28 30.99
C GLY A 172 -9.05 -8.52 29.75
N ALA A 173 -9.11 -9.16 28.58
CA ALA A 173 -8.74 -8.52 27.31
C ALA A 173 -9.68 -7.35 26.96
N LEU A 174 -10.99 -7.52 27.15
CA LEU A 174 -11.98 -6.48 26.88
C LEU A 174 -11.88 -5.30 27.84
N GLN A 175 -11.67 -5.56 29.15
CA GLN A 175 -11.54 -4.50 30.17
C GLN A 175 -10.30 -3.63 29.96
N ASN A 176 -9.17 -4.26 29.60
CA ASN A 176 -7.88 -3.57 29.45
C ASN A 176 -7.65 -2.97 28.04
N THR A 177 -8.63 -3.05 27.15
CA THR A 177 -8.50 -2.51 25.80
C THR A 177 -9.33 -1.24 25.63
N ALA A 178 -8.66 -0.14 25.27
CA ALA A 178 -9.35 1.11 24.99
C ALA A 178 -10.25 0.97 23.76
N ILE A 179 -11.40 1.61 23.78
CA ILE A 179 -12.39 1.55 22.68
C ILE A 179 -11.80 1.98 21.33
N THR A 180 -10.87 2.92 21.33
CA THR A 180 -10.18 3.40 20.13
C THR A 180 -9.21 2.38 19.52
N ASP A 181 -8.92 1.31 20.25
CA ASP A 181 -7.99 0.25 19.84
C ASP A 181 -8.72 -0.95 19.20
N ILE A 182 -10.04 -0.93 19.18
CA ILE A 182 -10.88 -1.98 18.57
C ILE A 182 -10.90 -1.84 17.04
N TRP A 183 -10.74 -2.98 16.38
CA TRP A 183 -10.88 -3.06 14.93
C TRP A 183 -12.27 -2.59 14.47
N GLY A 184 -12.29 -1.70 13.48
CA GLY A 184 -13.52 -1.06 12.99
C GLY A 184 -13.93 0.22 13.74
N ILE A 185 -13.33 0.54 14.88
CA ILE A 185 -13.59 1.78 15.61
C ILE A 185 -12.50 2.81 15.33
N GLY A 186 -12.74 3.63 14.30
CA GLY A 186 -11.82 4.70 13.91
C GLY A 186 -11.90 5.92 14.84
N ARG A 187 -10.99 6.89 14.64
CA ARG A 187 -10.84 8.09 15.48
C ARG A 187 -12.16 8.81 15.75
N ARG A 188 -13.03 9.00 14.74
CA ARG A 188 -14.31 9.74 14.91
C ARG A 188 -15.31 8.97 15.78
N LEU A 189 -15.46 7.67 15.55
CA LEU A 189 -16.32 6.81 16.34
C LEU A 189 -15.80 6.69 17.77
N GLY A 190 -14.51 6.46 17.95
CA GLY A 190 -13.88 6.38 19.26
C GLY A 190 -14.05 7.67 20.08
N LYS A 191 -13.88 8.86 19.46
CA LYS A 191 -14.12 10.13 20.13
C LYS A 191 -15.59 10.28 20.58
N ARG A 192 -16.54 9.86 19.73
CA ARG A 192 -17.98 9.89 20.04
C ARG A 192 -18.34 8.95 21.19
N LEU A 193 -17.80 7.72 21.18
CA LEU A 193 -18.03 6.73 22.23
C LEU A 193 -17.44 7.18 23.58
N ASN A 194 -16.21 7.70 23.57
CA ASN A 194 -15.56 8.25 24.76
C ASN A 194 -16.37 9.40 25.38
N ALA A 195 -16.94 10.30 24.55
CA ALA A 195 -17.80 11.38 25.01
C ALA A 195 -19.12 10.88 25.67
N GLN A 196 -19.51 9.63 25.40
CA GLN A 196 -20.67 8.95 26.00
C GLN A 196 -20.28 8.04 27.19
N GLY A 197 -19.03 8.14 27.67
CA GLY A 197 -18.52 7.35 28.80
C GLY A 197 -18.08 5.93 28.43
N ILE A 198 -18.12 5.53 27.14
CA ILE A 198 -17.74 4.21 26.67
C ILE A 198 -16.24 4.23 26.32
N GLN A 199 -15.40 3.86 27.28
CA GLN A 199 -13.95 3.99 27.17
C GLN A 199 -13.23 2.68 26.82
N THR A 200 -13.86 1.51 27.09
CA THR A 200 -13.26 0.20 26.92
C THR A 200 -14.05 -0.68 25.97
N ALA A 201 -13.39 -1.73 25.46
CA ALA A 201 -14.04 -2.76 24.67
C ALA A 201 -15.15 -3.48 25.46
N ALA A 202 -14.95 -3.70 26.76
CA ALA A 202 -15.97 -4.28 27.64
C ALA A 202 -17.21 -3.39 27.74
N GLY A 203 -17.03 -2.09 27.93
CA GLY A 203 -18.14 -1.13 27.95
C GLY A 203 -18.92 -1.15 26.65
N PHE A 204 -18.24 -1.22 25.50
CA PHE A 204 -18.87 -1.31 24.19
C PHE A 204 -19.59 -2.65 23.97
N ALA A 205 -18.97 -3.77 24.35
CA ALA A 205 -19.56 -5.10 24.20
C ALA A 205 -20.84 -5.28 25.03
N ARG A 206 -21.00 -4.54 26.14
CA ARG A 206 -22.20 -4.62 27.02
C ARG A 206 -23.36 -3.72 26.55
N LEU A 207 -23.19 -2.89 25.52
CA LEU A 207 -24.26 -2.03 25.00
C LEU A 207 -25.37 -2.89 24.37
N GLN A 208 -26.60 -2.37 24.44
CA GLN A 208 -27.77 -2.99 23.78
C GLN A 208 -27.64 -2.93 22.26
N ASP A 209 -27.99 -4.02 21.59
CA ASP A 209 -27.91 -4.17 20.13
C ASP A 209 -28.68 -3.09 19.37
N GLY A 210 -29.87 -2.74 19.84
CA GLY A 210 -30.70 -1.68 19.26
C GLY A 210 -30.01 -0.32 19.27
N TRP A 211 -29.33 -0.01 20.39
CA TRP A 211 -28.56 1.23 20.50
C TRP A 211 -27.36 1.24 19.53
N ILE A 212 -26.61 0.14 19.48
CA ILE A 212 -25.44 0.02 18.59
C ILE A 212 -25.89 0.15 17.13
N ARG A 213 -26.94 -0.58 16.75
CA ARG A 213 -27.45 -0.56 15.37
C ARG A 213 -27.92 0.83 14.94
N LYS A 214 -28.61 1.55 15.84
CA LYS A 214 -29.06 2.94 15.59
C LYS A 214 -27.91 3.92 15.42
N ASN A 215 -26.84 3.80 16.21
CA ASN A 215 -25.75 4.77 16.28
C ASN A 215 -24.56 4.45 15.38
N MET A 216 -24.34 3.18 15.04
CA MET A 216 -23.15 2.71 14.32
C MET A 216 -23.47 1.82 13.11
N GLY A 217 -24.74 1.53 12.89
CA GLY A 217 -25.21 0.68 11.81
C GLY A 217 -24.87 -0.81 12.04
N VAL A 218 -25.07 -1.61 10.99
CA VAL A 218 -24.84 -3.07 11.02
C VAL A 218 -23.37 -3.42 11.28
N THR A 219 -22.43 -2.61 10.79
CA THR A 219 -20.99 -2.87 10.99
C THR A 219 -20.61 -2.74 12.46
N GLY A 220 -21.12 -1.71 13.15
CA GLY A 220 -20.89 -1.56 14.59
C GLY A 220 -21.49 -2.72 15.40
N LEU A 221 -22.70 -3.17 15.03
CA LEU A 221 -23.34 -4.33 15.68
C LEU A 221 -22.53 -5.60 15.48
N ARG A 222 -22.05 -5.88 14.25
CA ARG A 222 -21.17 -7.03 14.00
C ARG A 222 -19.90 -6.97 14.86
N THR A 223 -19.27 -5.80 14.97
CA THR A 223 -18.08 -5.64 15.83
C THR A 223 -18.40 -5.98 17.30
N ALA A 224 -19.54 -5.54 17.84
CA ALA A 224 -19.94 -5.87 19.22
C ALA A 224 -20.24 -7.35 19.40
N LEU A 225 -20.94 -7.99 18.45
CA LEU A 225 -21.21 -9.43 18.48
C LEU A 225 -19.92 -10.25 18.41
N GLU A 226 -18.99 -9.87 17.56
CA GLU A 226 -17.66 -10.49 17.47
C GLU A 226 -16.88 -10.39 18.79
N LEU A 227 -16.92 -9.24 19.47
CA LEU A 227 -16.30 -9.09 20.80
C LEU A 227 -16.97 -9.95 21.86
N ARG A 228 -18.25 -10.32 21.71
CA ARG A 228 -18.97 -11.24 22.60
C ARG A 228 -18.74 -12.72 22.24
N GLY A 229 -17.93 -13.02 21.20
CA GLY A 229 -17.65 -14.37 20.74
C GLY A 229 -18.59 -14.91 19.67
N THR A 230 -19.53 -14.12 19.16
CA THR A 230 -20.41 -14.52 18.06
C THR A 230 -19.75 -14.27 16.71
N ILE A 231 -19.50 -15.31 15.93
CA ILE A 231 -18.87 -15.22 14.60
C ILE A 231 -19.81 -14.50 13.63
N CYS A 232 -19.43 -13.34 13.15
CA CYS A 232 -20.13 -12.53 12.15
C CYS A 232 -19.35 -12.39 10.84
N LEU A 233 -18.04 -12.64 10.87
CA LEU A 233 -17.12 -12.51 9.77
C LEU A 233 -16.45 -13.87 9.50
N SER A 234 -16.80 -14.51 8.38
CA SER A 234 -16.11 -15.68 7.86
C SER A 234 -14.78 -15.30 7.20
N LEU A 235 -13.93 -16.29 6.90
CA LEU A 235 -12.77 -16.06 6.04
C LEU A 235 -13.24 -15.77 4.61
N ASP A 236 -12.65 -14.73 4.03
CA ASP A 236 -12.78 -14.43 2.60
C ASP A 236 -11.60 -15.07 1.86
N THR A 237 -11.83 -16.31 1.39
CA THR A 237 -10.83 -17.07 0.65
C THR A 237 -10.87 -16.81 -0.86
N GLN A 238 -11.89 -16.09 -1.34
CA GLN A 238 -12.05 -15.77 -2.75
C GLN A 238 -11.52 -14.37 -3.02
N GLN A 239 -10.56 -14.29 -3.93
CA GLN A 239 -10.10 -13.00 -4.42
C GLN A 239 -11.21 -12.37 -5.27
N GLN A 240 -11.92 -11.40 -4.72
CA GLN A 240 -12.95 -10.66 -5.44
C GLN A 240 -12.36 -9.86 -6.58
N ASP A 241 -13.06 -9.81 -7.71
CA ASP A 241 -12.67 -8.97 -8.83
C ASP A 241 -12.68 -7.49 -8.39
N LYS A 242 -11.69 -6.75 -8.87
CA LYS A 242 -11.58 -5.31 -8.56
C LYS A 242 -12.78 -4.57 -9.11
N GLN A 243 -13.43 -3.79 -8.27
CA GLN A 243 -14.56 -2.94 -8.70
C GLN A 243 -14.12 -1.60 -9.29
N SER A 244 -12.89 -1.20 -9.04
CA SER A 244 -12.31 0.01 -9.62
C SER A 244 -10.78 -0.06 -9.70
N ILE A 245 -10.18 0.70 -10.62
CA ILE A 245 -8.73 0.87 -10.74
C ILE A 245 -8.41 2.36 -10.68
N CYS A 246 -7.67 2.78 -9.65
CA CYS A 246 -7.20 4.15 -9.51
C CYS A 246 -5.71 4.27 -9.84
N VAL A 247 -5.35 5.23 -10.68
CA VAL A 247 -3.98 5.68 -10.90
C VAL A 247 -3.90 7.17 -10.60
N SER A 248 -3.22 7.54 -9.53
CA SER A 248 -3.08 8.95 -9.13
C SER A 248 -1.72 9.22 -8.51
N ARG A 249 -1.26 10.45 -8.59
CA ARG A 249 -0.03 10.90 -7.92
C ARG A 249 -0.18 12.30 -7.37
N SER A 250 0.45 12.53 -6.22
CA SER A 250 0.75 13.89 -5.76
C SER A 250 2.09 14.31 -6.37
N PHE A 251 2.15 15.52 -6.90
CA PHE A 251 3.32 16.03 -7.60
C PHE A 251 4.38 16.55 -6.62
N GLY A 252 5.65 16.43 -6.96
CA GLY A 252 6.75 16.99 -6.19
C GLY A 252 6.66 18.53 -6.15
N LYS A 253 6.50 19.16 -7.32
CA LYS A 253 6.17 20.57 -7.51
C LYS A 253 4.74 20.69 -8.03
N SER A 254 4.02 21.76 -7.65
CA SER A 254 2.70 22.03 -8.19
C SER A 254 2.79 22.36 -9.68
N ILE A 255 1.74 22.03 -10.42
CA ILE A 255 1.64 22.20 -11.87
C ILE A 255 0.49 23.13 -12.15
N ASP A 256 0.73 24.14 -12.97
CA ASP A 256 -0.24 25.16 -13.40
C ASP A 256 -0.49 25.14 -14.91
N ASP A 257 0.43 24.51 -15.66
CA ASP A 257 0.35 24.38 -17.11
C ASP A 257 -0.59 23.24 -17.54
N TYR A 258 -1.47 23.54 -18.52
CA TYR A 258 -2.41 22.57 -19.06
C TYR A 258 -1.71 21.41 -19.80
N ASP A 259 -0.69 21.70 -20.60
CA ASP A 259 -0.02 20.69 -21.42
C ASP A 259 0.74 19.70 -20.52
N ALA A 260 1.35 20.18 -19.44
CA ALA A 260 1.97 19.32 -18.45
C ALA A 260 0.94 18.40 -17.76
N LEU A 261 -0.25 18.91 -17.38
CA LEU A 261 -1.32 18.10 -16.83
C LEU A 261 -1.88 17.10 -17.86
N HIS A 262 -2.00 17.54 -19.12
CA HIS A 262 -2.41 16.69 -20.23
C HIS A 262 -1.49 15.48 -20.38
N ASP A 263 -0.18 15.68 -20.41
CA ASP A 263 0.81 14.61 -20.50
C ASP A 263 0.78 13.66 -19.30
N ILE A 264 0.59 14.19 -18.09
CA ILE A 264 0.49 13.40 -16.86
C ILE A 264 -0.77 12.53 -16.87
N VAL A 265 -1.93 13.11 -17.21
CA VAL A 265 -3.20 12.38 -17.26
C VAL A 265 -3.15 11.31 -18.36
N SER A 266 -2.51 11.59 -19.50
CA SER A 266 -2.25 10.61 -20.56
C SER A 266 -1.40 9.44 -20.09
N THR A 267 -0.36 9.72 -19.31
CA THR A 267 0.48 8.69 -18.68
C THR A 267 -0.35 7.83 -17.71
N PHE A 268 -1.22 8.46 -16.90
CA PHE A 268 -2.09 7.71 -16.00
C PHE A 268 -3.12 6.86 -16.75
N ALA A 269 -3.64 7.34 -17.89
CA ALA A 269 -4.54 6.57 -18.75
C ALA A 269 -3.86 5.31 -19.27
N THR A 270 -2.64 5.43 -19.77
CA THR A 270 -1.82 4.29 -20.23
C THR A 270 -1.58 3.28 -19.12
N MET A 271 -1.19 3.75 -17.92
CA MET A 271 -0.96 2.88 -16.76
C MET A 271 -2.25 2.19 -16.27
N ALA A 272 -3.38 2.88 -16.31
CA ALA A 272 -4.66 2.34 -15.90
C ALA A 272 -5.16 1.27 -16.89
N ALA A 273 -5.05 1.53 -18.20
CA ALA A 273 -5.39 0.57 -19.25
C ALA A 273 -4.54 -0.70 -19.18
N ALA A 274 -3.22 -0.59 -18.96
CA ALA A 274 -2.34 -1.74 -18.76
C ALA A 274 -2.75 -2.58 -17.53
N LYS A 275 -3.17 -1.94 -16.43
CA LYS A 275 -3.69 -2.65 -15.25
C LYS A 275 -5.01 -3.37 -15.52
N LEU A 276 -5.92 -2.81 -16.32
CA LEU A 276 -7.15 -3.47 -16.77
C LEU A 276 -6.82 -4.75 -17.52
N ARG A 277 -5.99 -4.65 -18.55
CA ARG A 277 -5.60 -5.78 -19.40
C ARG A 277 -4.90 -6.88 -18.62
N LYS A 278 -3.97 -6.50 -17.69
CA LYS A 278 -3.34 -7.49 -16.79
C LYS A 278 -4.36 -8.25 -15.95
N GLY A 279 -5.49 -7.61 -15.58
CA GLY A 279 -6.60 -8.23 -14.85
C GLY A 279 -7.64 -8.90 -15.76
N LYS A 280 -7.44 -8.93 -17.10
CA LYS A 280 -8.42 -9.39 -18.08
C LYS A 280 -9.78 -8.70 -17.93
N MET A 281 -9.79 -7.39 -17.63
CA MET A 281 -10.98 -6.60 -17.34
C MET A 281 -11.16 -5.49 -18.37
N VAL A 282 -12.40 -4.98 -18.45
CA VAL A 282 -12.79 -3.77 -19.19
C VAL A 282 -13.49 -2.81 -18.23
N ALA A 283 -13.53 -1.52 -18.55
CA ALA A 283 -14.18 -0.48 -17.77
C ALA A 283 -15.34 0.15 -18.52
N GLY A 284 -16.50 0.29 -17.89
CA GLY A 284 -17.67 0.98 -18.40
C GLY A 284 -17.70 2.47 -18.04
N GLY A 285 -16.82 2.93 -17.14
CA GLY A 285 -16.75 4.31 -16.72
C GLY A 285 -15.33 4.79 -16.43
N LEU A 286 -15.10 6.08 -16.64
CA LEU A 286 -13.84 6.77 -16.37
C LEU A 286 -14.11 8.07 -15.63
N SER A 287 -13.41 8.30 -14.54
CA SER A 287 -13.37 9.58 -13.85
C SER A 287 -11.95 10.15 -13.86
N VAL A 288 -11.82 11.44 -14.11
CA VAL A 288 -10.56 12.19 -13.95
C VAL A 288 -10.77 13.23 -12.87
N PHE A 289 -9.77 13.41 -12.02
CA PHE A 289 -9.79 14.44 -10.98
C PHE A 289 -8.46 15.19 -10.90
N ILE A 290 -8.57 16.47 -10.56
CA ILE A 290 -7.43 17.37 -10.30
C ILE A 290 -7.68 18.14 -8.99
N ARG A 291 -6.61 18.40 -8.21
CA ARG A 291 -6.73 19.09 -6.91
C ARG A 291 -5.51 19.95 -6.64
N THR A 292 -5.75 21.13 -6.06
CA THR A 292 -4.73 21.99 -5.45
C THR A 292 -4.26 21.42 -4.11
N ASN A 293 -3.31 22.10 -3.47
CA ASN A 293 -2.81 21.69 -2.14
C ASN A 293 -3.67 22.31 -1.02
N ALA A 294 -4.56 21.54 -0.44
CA ALA A 294 -5.44 21.97 0.65
C ALA A 294 -4.71 22.49 1.92
N PHE A 295 -3.40 22.22 2.05
CA PHE A 295 -2.60 22.73 3.17
C PHE A 295 -1.99 24.11 2.93
N GLN A 296 -2.08 24.64 1.71
CA GLN A 296 -1.65 25.99 1.35
C GLN A 296 -2.84 26.93 1.27
N GLN A 297 -3.35 27.35 2.44
CA GLN A 297 -4.56 28.19 2.56
C GLN A 297 -4.42 29.59 1.93
N ASN A 298 -3.21 30.06 1.73
CA ASN A 298 -2.88 31.34 1.10
C ASN A 298 -2.92 31.33 -0.43
N GLN A 299 -3.27 30.18 -1.04
CA GLN A 299 -3.40 30.03 -2.49
C GLN A 299 -4.86 29.71 -2.87
N PRO A 300 -5.31 30.12 -4.08
CA PRO A 300 -6.62 29.74 -4.59
C PRO A 300 -6.82 28.22 -4.56
N GLN A 301 -7.90 27.77 -3.93
CA GLN A 301 -8.20 26.35 -3.79
C GLN A 301 -9.18 25.90 -4.87
N TYR A 302 -8.87 24.78 -5.51
CA TYR A 302 -9.71 24.14 -6.51
C TYR A 302 -9.60 22.62 -6.43
N SER A 303 -10.74 21.96 -6.48
CA SER A 303 -10.83 20.50 -6.55
C SER A 303 -12.02 20.16 -7.43
N ASN A 304 -11.79 19.45 -8.51
CA ASN A 304 -12.86 19.00 -9.39
C ASN A 304 -12.61 17.58 -9.88
N ALA A 305 -13.71 16.89 -10.19
CA ALA A 305 -13.73 15.57 -10.80
C ALA A 305 -14.94 15.47 -11.73
N GLN A 306 -14.75 14.83 -12.87
CA GLN A 306 -15.84 14.52 -13.78
C GLN A 306 -15.74 13.06 -14.20
N THR A 307 -16.90 12.41 -14.34
CA THR A 307 -17.01 11.02 -14.76
C THR A 307 -17.71 10.98 -16.13
N MET A 308 -17.26 10.07 -17.00
CA MET A 308 -17.84 9.77 -18.32
C MET A 308 -18.05 8.28 -18.45
N GLY A 309 -19.20 7.86 -18.98
CA GLY A 309 -19.46 6.49 -19.39
C GLY A 309 -18.65 6.13 -20.64
N MET A 310 -18.20 4.91 -20.72
CA MET A 310 -17.53 4.32 -21.90
C MET A 310 -18.43 3.21 -22.45
N ILE A 311 -19.00 3.44 -23.60
CA ILE A 311 -19.92 2.52 -24.27
C ILE A 311 -19.40 2.24 -25.68
N PRO A 312 -19.01 1.00 -25.97
CA PRO A 312 -18.95 -0.17 -25.08
C PRO A 312 -17.84 -0.05 -24.01
N ALA A 313 -17.96 -0.85 -22.93
CA ALA A 313 -16.88 -0.97 -21.95
C ALA A 313 -15.57 -1.40 -22.64
N THR A 314 -14.45 -0.78 -22.27
CA THR A 314 -13.18 -0.93 -23.01
C THR A 314 -11.97 -1.06 -22.11
N ASN A 315 -10.88 -1.65 -22.63
CA ASN A 315 -9.54 -1.61 -22.07
C ASN A 315 -8.52 -1.01 -23.08
N SER A 316 -9.02 -0.44 -24.17
CA SER A 316 -8.21 0.23 -25.16
C SER A 316 -7.55 1.48 -24.59
N THR A 317 -6.22 1.52 -24.65
CA THR A 317 -5.46 2.69 -24.19
C THR A 317 -5.86 3.96 -24.93
N GLN A 318 -6.16 3.87 -26.23
CA GLN A 318 -6.54 5.02 -27.06
C GLN A 318 -7.88 5.61 -26.63
N GLU A 319 -8.89 4.76 -26.37
CA GLU A 319 -10.23 5.20 -25.98
C GLU A 319 -10.22 5.81 -24.59
N ILE A 320 -9.54 5.15 -23.61
CA ILE A 320 -9.36 5.65 -22.25
C ILE A 320 -8.62 7.00 -22.27
N HIS A 321 -7.60 7.14 -23.13
CA HIS A 321 -6.86 8.37 -23.29
C HIS A 321 -7.73 9.50 -23.84
N LYS A 322 -8.48 9.28 -24.93
CA LYS A 322 -9.40 10.26 -25.53
C LYS A 322 -10.43 10.75 -24.49
N ALA A 323 -11.08 9.83 -23.80
CA ALA A 323 -12.06 10.16 -22.76
C ALA A 323 -11.43 10.94 -21.60
N ALA A 324 -10.23 10.55 -21.15
CA ALA A 324 -9.51 11.24 -20.07
C ALA A 324 -9.15 12.68 -20.46
N GLN A 325 -8.73 12.92 -21.70
CA GLN A 325 -8.39 14.24 -22.20
C GLN A 325 -9.63 15.15 -22.34
N GLN A 326 -10.74 14.58 -22.82
CA GLN A 326 -11.99 15.33 -22.87
C GLN A 326 -12.44 15.79 -21.46
N ILE A 327 -12.38 14.90 -20.48
CA ILE A 327 -12.71 15.24 -19.10
C ILE A 327 -11.74 16.29 -18.55
N LEU A 328 -10.43 16.13 -18.77
CA LEU A 328 -9.43 17.08 -18.27
C LEU A 328 -9.68 18.50 -18.82
N LYS A 329 -10.01 18.61 -20.11
CA LYS A 329 -10.35 19.88 -20.76
C LYS A 329 -11.54 20.58 -20.05
N ASN A 330 -12.54 19.80 -19.64
CA ASN A 330 -13.74 20.34 -18.98
C ASN A 330 -13.48 20.80 -17.53
N ILE A 331 -12.60 20.10 -16.80
CA ILE A 331 -12.35 20.38 -15.37
C ILE A 331 -11.16 21.28 -15.13
N TYR A 332 -10.29 21.51 -16.11
CA TYR A 332 -9.13 22.38 -15.96
C TYR A 332 -9.55 23.85 -15.81
N ARG A 333 -8.89 24.56 -14.91
CA ARG A 333 -9.00 26.02 -14.76
C ARG A 333 -7.59 26.62 -14.66
N ALA A 334 -7.31 27.61 -15.48
CA ALA A 334 -6.06 28.38 -15.41
C ALA A 334 -5.95 29.14 -14.08
N GLY A 335 -4.74 29.51 -13.67
CA GLY A 335 -4.49 30.27 -12.44
C GLY A 335 -4.52 29.45 -11.15
N HIS A 336 -4.58 28.12 -11.22
CA HIS A 336 -4.53 27.23 -10.06
C HIS A 336 -3.26 26.37 -10.08
N HIS A 337 -2.66 26.17 -8.92
CA HIS A 337 -1.47 25.32 -8.73
C HIS A 337 -1.88 23.91 -8.31
N TYR A 338 -2.00 22.99 -9.27
CA TYR A 338 -2.44 21.63 -9.05
C TYR A 338 -1.36 20.80 -8.34
N LYS A 339 -1.72 20.13 -7.27
CA LYS A 339 -0.84 19.28 -6.46
C LYS A 339 -1.08 17.80 -6.67
N LYS A 340 -2.25 17.41 -7.15
CA LYS A 340 -2.62 16.02 -7.38
C LYS A 340 -3.54 15.89 -8.58
N ALA A 341 -3.29 14.87 -9.40
CA ALA A 341 -4.22 14.40 -10.43
C ALA A 341 -4.35 12.88 -10.37
N GLY A 342 -5.42 12.36 -10.97
CA GLY A 342 -5.62 10.93 -11.08
C GLY A 342 -6.76 10.56 -12.00
N ILE A 343 -6.73 9.28 -12.38
CA ILE A 343 -7.76 8.59 -13.15
C ILE A 343 -8.32 7.46 -12.28
N LEU A 344 -9.63 7.29 -12.34
CA LEU A 344 -10.36 6.21 -11.72
C LEU A 344 -11.21 5.52 -12.79
N LEU A 345 -10.93 4.24 -13.06
CA LEU A 345 -11.73 3.37 -13.91
C LEU A 345 -12.78 2.71 -13.05
N LEU A 346 -14.03 2.74 -13.53
CA LEU A 346 -15.25 2.33 -12.84
C LEU A 346 -16.00 1.28 -13.68
N ASP A 347 -17.00 0.66 -13.06
CA ASP A 347 -17.88 -0.32 -13.72
C ASP A 347 -17.05 -1.40 -14.42
N LEU A 348 -16.15 -2.02 -13.63
CA LEU A 348 -15.26 -3.04 -14.14
C LEU A 348 -15.99 -4.37 -14.28
N CYS A 349 -15.84 -5.01 -15.43
CA CYS A 349 -16.26 -6.39 -15.64
C CYS A 349 -15.15 -7.18 -16.35
N ARG A 350 -15.26 -8.50 -16.33
CA ARG A 350 -14.34 -9.36 -17.10
C ARG A 350 -14.54 -9.12 -18.59
N ALA A 351 -13.47 -9.11 -19.36
CA ALA A 351 -13.54 -8.86 -20.80
C ALA A 351 -14.45 -9.88 -21.52
N GLU A 352 -14.46 -11.12 -21.03
CA GLU A 352 -15.30 -12.22 -21.55
C GLU A 352 -16.80 -12.03 -21.23
N ALA A 353 -17.11 -11.27 -20.16
CA ALA A 353 -18.50 -10.99 -19.74
C ALA A 353 -19.02 -9.65 -20.26
N ARG A 354 -18.26 -8.99 -21.14
CA ARG A 354 -18.70 -7.74 -21.77
C ARG A 354 -19.87 -8.03 -22.70
N PRO A 355 -21.00 -7.29 -22.61
CA PRO A 355 -22.10 -7.43 -23.55
C PRO A 355 -21.66 -7.10 -24.97
N ASP A 356 -22.01 -7.98 -25.93
CA ASP A 356 -21.81 -7.69 -27.34
C ASP A 356 -22.77 -6.59 -27.78
N MET A 357 -22.25 -5.63 -28.54
CA MET A 357 -23.06 -4.55 -29.07
C MET A 357 -23.26 -4.75 -30.57
N LEU A 358 -24.53 -4.72 -31.00
CA LEU A 358 -24.94 -5.00 -32.39
C LEU A 358 -24.21 -4.17 -33.46
N PHE A 359 -23.79 -2.96 -33.12
CA PHE A 359 -23.19 -2.01 -34.07
C PHE A 359 -21.73 -1.67 -33.75
N HIS A 360 -21.10 -2.39 -32.84
CA HIS A 360 -19.71 -2.15 -32.49
C HIS A 360 -18.86 -3.37 -32.82
N THR A 361 -18.01 -3.22 -33.82
CA THR A 361 -17.04 -4.25 -34.17
C THR A 361 -15.66 -3.82 -33.70
N GLU A 362 -15.04 -4.58 -32.78
CA GLU A 362 -13.64 -4.34 -32.41
C GLU A 362 -12.74 -4.59 -33.62
N ASN A 363 -11.76 -3.70 -33.80
CA ASN A 363 -10.74 -3.94 -34.81
C ASN A 363 -9.69 -4.91 -34.22
N PRO A 364 -9.64 -6.18 -34.70
CA PRO A 364 -8.74 -7.19 -34.17
C PRO A 364 -7.25 -6.84 -34.33
N ARG A 365 -6.92 -5.95 -35.28
CA ARG A 365 -5.54 -5.45 -35.43
C ARG A 365 -5.13 -4.55 -34.28
N ASN A 366 -6.05 -3.72 -33.74
CA ASN A 366 -5.77 -2.88 -32.60
C ASN A 366 -5.52 -3.69 -31.34
N SER A 367 -6.30 -4.74 -31.09
CA SER A 367 -6.12 -5.63 -29.93
C SER A 367 -4.75 -6.32 -29.97
N LYS A 368 -4.35 -6.89 -31.12
CA LYS A 368 -3.03 -7.50 -31.32
C LYS A 368 -1.88 -6.50 -31.15
N LEU A 369 -2.03 -5.27 -31.64
CA LEU A 369 -1.03 -4.22 -31.47
C LEU A 369 -0.84 -3.87 -29.98
N ILE A 370 -1.93 -3.69 -29.25
CA ILE A 370 -1.91 -3.38 -27.81
C ILE A 370 -1.25 -4.50 -27.02
N GLU A 371 -1.57 -5.76 -27.30
CA GLU A 371 -0.94 -6.93 -26.68
C GLU A 371 0.56 -6.96 -26.95
N SER A 372 0.98 -6.72 -28.20
CA SER A 372 2.40 -6.67 -28.56
C SER A 372 3.13 -5.55 -27.79
N CYS A 373 2.53 -4.37 -27.67
CA CYS A 373 3.07 -3.28 -26.88
C CYS A 373 3.20 -3.65 -25.38
N ASP A 374 2.19 -4.34 -24.81
CA ASP A 374 2.22 -4.80 -23.44
C ASP A 374 3.35 -5.82 -23.19
N VAL A 375 3.53 -6.80 -24.11
CA VAL A 375 4.62 -7.79 -24.05
C VAL A 375 5.98 -7.11 -24.09
N ILE A 376 6.19 -6.15 -24.98
CA ILE A 376 7.45 -5.41 -25.08
C ILE A 376 7.71 -4.59 -23.81
N ASN A 377 6.70 -3.88 -23.29
CA ASN A 377 6.80 -3.11 -22.06
C ASN A 377 7.05 -4.00 -20.81
N GLN A 378 6.53 -5.21 -20.81
CA GLN A 378 6.80 -6.18 -19.76
C GLN A 378 8.22 -6.71 -19.83
N LYS A 379 8.72 -7.01 -21.03
CA LYS A 379 10.06 -7.60 -21.23
C LYS A 379 11.19 -6.58 -21.06
N PHE A 380 11.03 -5.37 -21.60
CA PHE A 380 12.09 -4.35 -21.65
C PHE A 380 11.88 -3.19 -20.64
N GLY A 381 10.82 -3.24 -19.84
CA GLY A 381 10.47 -2.22 -18.85
C GLY A 381 9.33 -1.31 -19.29
N VAL A 382 8.59 -0.79 -18.31
CA VAL A 382 7.43 0.08 -18.52
C VAL A 382 7.85 1.35 -19.26
N GLY A 383 7.20 1.60 -20.42
CA GLY A 383 7.45 2.79 -21.22
C GLY A 383 8.54 2.61 -22.29
N SER A 384 8.98 1.36 -22.59
CA SER A 384 9.85 1.06 -23.74
C SER A 384 9.14 1.40 -25.05
N ILE A 385 7.84 1.10 -25.15
CA ILE A 385 6.96 1.62 -26.20
C ILE A 385 5.94 2.55 -25.56
N GLN A 386 5.77 3.73 -26.13
CA GLN A 386 4.82 4.76 -25.71
C GLN A 386 4.03 5.29 -26.93
N TYR A 387 2.84 5.80 -26.68
CA TYR A 387 2.09 6.53 -27.70
C TYR A 387 2.80 7.86 -28.00
N GLY A 388 2.96 8.22 -29.29
CA GLY A 388 3.79 9.33 -29.75
C GLY A 388 3.40 10.74 -29.28
N GLN A 389 2.22 10.88 -28.67
CA GLN A 389 1.77 12.15 -28.04
C GLN A 389 2.31 12.36 -26.60
N LEU A 390 2.95 11.33 -26.01
CA LEU A 390 3.46 11.42 -24.66
C LEU A 390 4.88 12.01 -24.69
N LYS A 391 5.00 13.31 -24.51
CA LYS A 391 6.28 13.89 -24.07
C LYS A 391 6.58 13.30 -22.71
N ARG A 392 7.79 12.78 -22.48
CA ARG A 392 8.16 12.30 -21.14
C ARG A 392 8.11 13.50 -20.19
N PRO A 393 7.15 13.58 -19.24
CA PRO A 393 7.09 14.69 -18.31
C PRO A 393 8.27 14.55 -17.36
N ARG A 394 9.33 15.32 -17.58
CA ARG A 394 10.45 15.39 -16.66
C ARG A 394 10.05 16.29 -15.49
N GLY A 395 10.12 15.78 -14.27
CA GLY A 395 10.09 16.60 -13.04
C GLY A 395 8.85 16.57 -12.17
N TRP A 396 7.74 15.92 -12.55
CA TRP A 396 6.55 15.81 -11.68
C TRP A 396 6.63 14.67 -10.67
N TYR A 397 7.49 13.67 -10.90
CA TYR A 397 7.71 12.59 -9.93
C TYR A 397 8.31 13.15 -8.65
N ALA A 398 7.71 12.80 -7.52
CA ALA A 398 8.38 13.00 -6.25
C ALA A 398 9.54 12.01 -6.16
N PRO A 399 10.77 12.46 -5.90
CA PRO A 399 11.93 11.59 -5.83
C PRO A 399 11.83 10.66 -4.62
N GLN A 400 12.13 9.38 -4.82
CA GLN A 400 12.37 8.40 -3.75
C GLN A 400 13.88 8.34 -3.47
N LYS A 401 14.36 9.26 -2.63
CA LYS A 401 15.80 9.50 -2.44
C LYS A 401 16.51 8.38 -1.66
N TYR A 402 15.77 7.64 -0.85
CA TYR A 402 16.30 6.66 0.12
C TYR A 402 15.84 5.24 -0.20
N ARG A 403 15.45 4.96 -1.46
CA ARG A 403 14.95 3.65 -1.85
C ARG A 403 16.11 2.64 -1.87
N SER A 404 15.89 1.50 -1.21
CA SER A 404 16.79 0.35 -1.26
C SER A 404 16.82 -0.30 -2.65
N PRO A 405 17.86 -1.08 -2.98
CA PRO A 405 17.91 -1.88 -4.19
C PRO A 405 16.74 -2.88 -4.30
N HIS A 406 16.49 -3.39 -5.50
CA HIS A 406 15.47 -4.40 -5.75
C HIS A 406 16.02 -5.81 -5.50
N TYR A 407 16.44 -6.11 -4.27
CA TYR A 407 17.18 -7.30 -3.86
C TYR A 407 16.60 -8.64 -4.35
N THR A 408 15.28 -8.74 -4.51
CA THR A 408 14.59 -10.00 -4.86
C THR A 408 14.03 -10.02 -6.28
N THR A 409 14.09 -8.90 -7.00
CA THR A 409 13.43 -8.75 -8.31
C THR A 409 14.34 -8.18 -9.40
N SER A 410 15.60 -7.93 -9.09
CA SER A 410 16.62 -7.47 -10.05
C SER A 410 17.93 -8.20 -9.80
N TRP A 411 18.42 -8.93 -10.80
CA TRP A 411 19.71 -9.64 -10.73
C TRP A 411 20.88 -8.70 -10.45
N ALA A 412 20.84 -7.49 -10.98
CA ALA A 412 21.87 -6.48 -10.77
C ALA A 412 21.92 -5.92 -9.34
N ASP A 413 20.86 -6.12 -8.56
CA ASP A 413 20.70 -5.60 -7.21
C ASP A 413 20.85 -6.67 -6.12
N ILE A 414 21.23 -7.91 -6.50
CA ILE A 414 21.49 -8.99 -5.53
C ILE A 414 22.67 -8.60 -4.65
N PRO A 415 22.57 -8.75 -3.31
CA PRO A 415 23.67 -8.49 -2.40
C PRO A 415 24.87 -9.41 -2.72
N LEU A 416 26.05 -8.82 -2.82
CA LEU A 416 27.28 -9.59 -2.98
C LEU A 416 27.80 -9.99 -1.59
N ALA A 417 27.97 -11.28 -1.36
CA ALA A 417 28.67 -11.81 -0.20
C ALA A 417 30.19 -11.74 -0.45
N SER A 418 30.93 -11.18 0.49
CA SER A 418 32.40 -11.18 0.48
C SER A 418 32.89 -12.11 1.58
N ALA A 419 33.87 -12.94 1.26
CA ALA A 419 34.55 -13.81 2.25
C ALA A 419 35.56 -13.03 3.12
N GLN A 420 35.78 -11.74 2.88
CA GLN A 420 36.62 -10.88 3.70
C GLN A 420 35.82 -10.30 4.85
N ASP A 421 36.39 -10.28 6.06
CA ASP A 421 35.77 -9.88 7.35
C ASP A 421 35.31 -8.41 7.44
N ASN A 422 35.18 -7.69 6.34
CA ASN A 422 34.74 -6.29 6.30
C ASN A 422 33.22 -6.14 6.08
N PHE A 423 32.41 -6.85 6.85
CA PHE A 423 30.95 -6.79 6.81
C PHE A 423 30.32 -5.44 7.26
N PHE A 424 31.13 -4.46 7.68
CA PHE A 424 30.65 -3.24 8.35
C PHE A 424 31.03 -1.91 7.67
N GLN A 425 31.45 -1.90 6.42
CA GLN A 425 31.56 -0.61 5.74
C GLN A 425 30.21 -0.21 5.13
N PRO A 426 29.64 0.98 5.48
CA PRO A 426 28.45 1.49 4.82
C PRO A 426 28.81 1.75 3.35
N ASP A 427 27.97 1.26 2.43
CA ASP A 427 28.15 1.39 0.99
C ASP A 427 28.04 2.89 0.57
N ASN A 428 29.16 3.60 0.62
CA ASN A 428 29.31 4.98 0.14
C ASN A 428 29.37 5.07 -1.40
N ARG A 429 29.22 3.96 -2.14
CA ARG A 429 29.48 3.93 -3.59
C ARG A 429 28.40 4.55 -4.48
N ARG A 430 27.26 4.96 -3.95
CA ARG A 430 26.20 5.54 -4.78
C ARG A 430 25.97 7.04 -4.60
N GLN A 431 26.95 7.78 -4.02
CA GLN A 431 26.87 9.26 -4.05
C GLN A 431 27.48 9.90 -5.33
N HIS A 432 28.07 9.10 -6.24
CA HIS A 432 28.86 9.66 -7.37
C HIS A 432 28.43 9.23 -8.79
N THR A 433 27.18 8.84 -9.02
CA THR A 433 26.72 8.61 -10.41
C THR A 433 25.54 9.53 -10.79
N GLY A 434 25.75 10.82 -10.61
CA GLY A 434 24.80 11.86 -10.99
C GLY A 434 25.43 13.01 -11.72
N ASN A 435 26.51 12.80 -12.49
CA ASN A 435 27.01 13.80 -13.44
C ASN A 435 27.81 13.10 -14.53
N ARG A 436 27.13 12.54 -15.52
CA ARG A 436 27.68 12.46 -16.85
C ARG A 436 27.13 13.65 -17.60
N GLN A 437 27.87 14.73 -17.56
CA GLN A 437 27.82 15.75 -18.58
C GLN A 437 28.31 15.13 -19.90
N ASP A 438 27.48 15.22 -20.92
CA ASP A 438 27.86 15.05 -22.32
C ASP A 438 28.85 16.18 -22.68
N ASP A 439 30.12 15.92 -22.50
CA ASP A 439 31.17 16.67 -23.22
C ASP A 439 31.29 16.09 -24.64
N ARG A 440 30.43 16.52 -25.53
CA ARG A 440 30.73 16.50 -26.95
C ARG A 440 31.51 17.76 -27.25
N ARG A 441 32.80 17.58 -27.39
CA ARG A 441 33.70 18.57 -27.98
C ARG A 441 33.26 18.83 -29.42
N ASP A 442 32.88 20.02 -29.72
CA ASP A 442 32.92 20.61 -31.06
C ASP A 442 34.40 20.84 -31.38
N GLU A 443 34.94 19.98 -32.23
CA GLU A 443 36.11 20.36 -33.05
C GLU A 443 35.57 21.20 -34.22
N GLY A 444 35.71 22.48 -34.10
CA GLY A 444 35.44 23.46 -35.17
C GLY A 444 36.73 24.18 -35.52
N ASP A 445 37.20 23.90 -36.69
CA ASP A 445 38.29 24.50 -37.44
C ASP A 445 38.60 25.98 -37.11
N ALA A 446 39.83 26.18 -36.81
CA ALA A 446 40.47 27.49 -36.95
C ALA A 446 41.31 27.47 -38.21
N ASP A 447 40.89 28.17 -39.23
CA ASP A 447 41.81 28.56 -40.29
C ASP A 447 41.58 30.03 -40.71
N THR A 448 42.67 30.79 -40.58
CA THR A 448 43.19 31.90 -41.38
C THR A 448 42.48 33.27 -41.42
N LYS A 449 43.36 34.25 -41.11
CA LYS A 449 43.61 35.56 -41.72
C LYS A 449 42.87 36.78 -41.14
N GLY A 450 43.70 37.69 -40.73
CA GLY A 450 43.46 39.12 -40.70
C GLY A 450 44.10 39.80 -39.53
#